data_c3ecaf058cb4969ca43a867533f5a595
#
_entry.id   c3ecaf058cb4969ca43a867533f5a595
#
_cell.length_a   1.000
_cell.length_b   1.000
_cell.length_c   1.000
_cell.angle_alpha   90.00
_cell.angle_beta   90.00
_cell.angle_gamma   90.00
#
_symmetry.space_group_name_H-M   'P 1'
#
loop_
_entity.id
_entity.type
_entity.pdbx_description
1 polymer ?
#
loop_
_entity_poly.entity_id
_entity_poly.type
_entity_poly.pdbx_seq_one_letter_code
_entity_poly.pdbx_strand_id
1 'polypeptide(L)'
;VEDAARLRAALAEVAAGRLVPYLGPAVSALGAGGGPASPEALCALIEAQVRPPKRAAGNLWAVAQYVESRRFRATLEKIVRQAFAAPAGPNPVFDWLARLRPPMVVDVWYDGGLIAAYRAAGGSADWGWVQGVSRNGEWDEIWFRSYDATSALRPGGADPAWPSLIYKPHGLAAEGTSFLMSDSDYVEVLTEIDIQSPIPDAVQARRGGRGFLFLGCRFDDQMLRTFARQITKRSGGGHVAVIEGPLTRMEGLFLEELGITRLDLPLSAVVAQLAEAAA
;
A
#
# COMPACT_ATOMS: atom_id res chain seq x y z
N VAL A 1 18.41 16.99 -13.22
CA VAL A 1 19.37 17.26 -12.12
C VAL A 1 18.62 17.69 -10.85
N GLU A 2 17.67 18.62 -10.97
CA GLU A 2 16.93 19.15 -9.80
C GLU A 2 16.08 18.08 -9.11
N ASP A 3 15.31 17.29 -9.85
CA ASP A 3 14.45 16.24 -9.26
C ASP A 3 15.27 15.13 -8.60
N ALA A 4 16.46 14.80 -9.10
CA ALA A 4 17.36 13.85 -8.45
C ALA A 4 17.88 14.35 -7.09
N ALA A 5 18.17 15.65 -6.99
CA ALA A 5 18.56 16.27 -5.71
C ALA A 5 17.39 16.32 -4.72
N ARG A 6 16.18 16.64 -5.21
CA ARG A 6 14.96 16.60 -4.40
C ARG A 6 14.62 15.19 -3.92
N LEU A 7 14.82 14.17 -4.77
CA LEU A 7 14.64 12.78 -4.38
C LEU A 7 15.60 12.40 -3.23
N ARG A 8 16.88 12.76 -3.37
CA ARG A 8 17.87 12.50 -2.31
C ARG A 8 17.48 13.16 -0.98
N ALA A 9 16.99 14.40 -1.03
CA ALA A 9 16.48 15.09 0.14
C ALA A 9 15.26 14.37 0.74
N ALA A 10 14.29 13.93 -0.09
CA ALA A 10 13.12 13.20 0.37
C ALA A 10 13.49 11.84 1.04
N LEU A 11 14.47 11.11 0.50
CA LEU A 11 14.97 9.87 1.11
C LEU A 11 15.64 10.13 2.46
N ALA A 12 16.38 11.25 2.58
CA ALA A 12 16.95 11.68 3.86
C ALA A 12 15.86 12.06 4.88
N GLU A 13 14.76 12.68 4.45
CA GLU A 13 13.59 12.97 5.30
C GLU A 13 12.89 11.70 5.79
N VAL A 14 12.83 10.64 4.95
CA VAL A 14 12.36 9.31 5.37
C VAL A 14 13.29 8.75 6.44
N ALA A 15 14.61 8.80 6.22
CA ALA A 15 15.61 8.31 7.18
C ALA A 15 15.53 9.06 8.52
N ALA A 16 15.17 10.34 8.48
CA ALA A 16 14.97 11.15 9.68
C ALA A 16 13.56 10.99 10.31
N GLY A 17 12.70 10.15 9.75
CA GLY A 17 11.34 9.90 10.25
C GLY A 17 10.37 11.06 10.04
N ARG A 18 10.66 12.02 9.16
CA ARG A 18 9.80 13.17 8.85
C ARG A 18 8.87 12.93 7.67
N LEU A 19 9.25 12.05 6.73
CA LEU A 19 8.37 11.55 5.67
C LEU A 19 8.02 10.08 5.92
N VAL A 20 6.76 9.74 5.69
CA VAL A 20 6.23 8.39 5.71
C VAL A 20 6.30 7.81 4.30
N PRO A 21 7.00 6.70 4.04
CA PRO A 21 6.91 6.00 2.77
C PRO A 21 5.48 5.50 2.52
N TYR A 22 4.95 5.78 1.33
CA TYR A 22 3.67 5.28 0.83
C TYR A 22 3.94 4.51 -0.46
N LEU A 23 3.84 3.19 -0.39
CA LEU A 23 4.26 2.28 -1.44
C LEU A 23 3.05 1.80 -2.24
N GLY A 24 3.09 2.07 -3.53
CA GLY A 24 2.13 1.55 -4.51
C GLY A 24 2.62 0.26 -5.16
N PRO A 25 1.79 -0.34 -6.02
CA PRO A 25 2.03 -1.65 -6.64
C PRO A 25 3.34 -1.73 -7.44
N ALA A 26 3.77 -0.65 -8.11
CA ALA A 26 4.95 -0.68 -8.95
C ALA A 26 6.27 -0.86 -8.15
N VAL A 27 6.28 -0.63 -6.83
CA VAL A 27 7.44 -0.96 -5.99
C VAL A 27 7.72 -2.46 -6.00
N SER A 28 6.69 -3.31 -6.02
CA SER A 28 6.84 -4.77 -6.07
C SER A 28 7.57 -5.24 -7.34
N ALA A 29 7.46 -4.50 -8.46
CA ALA A 29 8.17 -4.80 -9.70
C ALA A 29 9.70 -4.60 -9.62
N LEU A 30 10.21 -3.93 -8.59
CA LEU A 30 11.66 -3.76 -8.38
C LEU A 30 12.34 -5.02 -7.81
N GLY A 31 11.54 -5.97 -7.31
CA GLY A 31 12.00 -7.28 -6.86
C GLY A 31 11.74 -8.37 -7.88
N ALA A 32 12.20 -9.58 -7.58
CA ALA A 32 11.89 -10.77 -8.36
C ALA A 32 10.70 -11.51 -7.75
N GLY A 33 9.78 -12.03 -8.55
CA GLY A 33 8.61 -12.80 -8.06
C GLY A 33 7.54 -11.91 -7.41
N GLY A 34 6.74 -12.48 -6.51
CA GLY A 34 5.78 -11.74 -5.68
C GLY A 34 4.39 -11.50 -6.30
N GLY A 35 4.18 -11.87 -7.54
CA GLY A 35 2.86 -11.71 -8.20
C GLY A 35 2.72 -10.43 -9.05
N PRO A 36 1.49 -10.07 -9.44
CA PRO A 36 1.24 -8.90 -10.28
C PRO A 36 1.62 -7.60 -9.56
N ALA A 37 2.32 -6.70 -10.25
CA ALA A 37 2.82 -5.44 -9.71
C ALA A 37 2.05 -4.21 -10.24
N SER A 38 0.85 -4.40 -10.74
CA SER A 38 -0.04 -3.32 -11.12
C SER A 38 -1.51 -3.75 -11.06
N PRO A 39 -2.46 -2.81 -10.92
CA PRO A 39 -3.90 -3.10 -11.01
C PRO A 39 -4.29 -3.76 -12.32
N GLU A 40 -3.71 -3.34 -13.45
CA GLU A 40 -3.99 -3.88 -14.79
C GLU A 40 -3.53 -5.33 -14.90
N ALA A 41 -2.32 -5.64 -14.38
CA ALA A 41 -1.80 -7.01 -14.39
C ALA A 41 -2.66 -7.95 -13.54
N LEU A 42 -3.09 -7.51 -12.36
CA LEU A 42 -4.00 -8.28 -11.50
C LEU A 42 -5.38 -8.43 -12.14
N CYS A 43 -5.90 -7.36 -12.73
CA CYS A 43 -7.17 -7.38 -13.46
C CYS A 43 -7.15 -8.43 -14.59
N ALA A 44 -6.09 -8.43 -15.41
CA ALA A 44 -5.93 -9.40 -16.50
C ALA A 44 -5.88 -10.86 -16.00
N LEU A 45 -5.25 -11.13 -14.85
CA LEU A 45 -5.25 -12.46 -14.24
C LEU A 45 -6.65 -12.91 -13.78
N ILE A 46 -7.44 -12.00 -13.23
CA ILE A 46 -8.82 -12.30 -12.85
C ILE A 46 -9.68 -12.53 -14.10
N GLU A 47 -9.56 -11.67 -15.12
CA GLU A 47 -10.30 -11.78 -16.38
C GLU A 47 -9.99 -13.06 -17.15
N ALA A 48 -8.77 -13.59 -17.05
CA ALA A 48 -8.40 -14.87 -17.65
C ALA A 48 -9.20 -16.05 -17.08
N GLN A 49 -9.68 -15.95 -15.85
CA GLN A 49 -10.46 -17.00 -15.16
C GLN A 49 -11.98 -16.72 -15.19
N VAL A 50 -12.36 -15.44 -15.29
CA VAL A 50 -13.76 -15.01 -15.26
C VAL A 50 -13.97 -13.95 -16.35
N ARG A 51 -14.87 -14.20 -17.28
CA ARG A 51 -15.17 -13.23 -18.35
C ARG A 51 -16.15 -12.17 -17.87
N PRO A 52 -15.71 -10.97 -17.49
CA PRO A 52 -16.59 -9.90 -17.07
C PRO A 52 -17.33 -9.28 -18.28
N PRO A 53 -18.45 -8.56 -18.04
CA PRO A 53 -19.08 -7.77 -19.07
C PRO A 53 -18.16 -6.63 -19.54
N LYS A 54 -18.28 -6.21 -20.80
CA LYS A 54 -17.44 -5.16 -21.41
C LYS A 54 -17.34 -3.87 -20.57
N ARG A 55 -18.41 -3.51 -19.85
CA ARG A 55 -18.43 -2.31 -19.00
C ARG A 55 -17.52 -2.40 -17.77
N ALA A 56 -17.18 -3.60 -17.30
CA ALA A 56 -16.31 -3.83 -16.14
C ALA A 56 -14.88 -4.17 -16.58
N ALA A 57 -14.71 -4.68 -17.80
CA ALA A 57 -13.42 -5.13 -18.31
C ALA A 57 -12.35 -4.02 -18.25
N GLY A 58 -11.15 -4.41 -17.81
CA GLY A 58 -9.99 -3.50 -17.65
C GLY A 58 -9.99 -2.65 -16.39
N ASN A 59 -11.05 -2.68 -15.57
CA ASN A 59 -11.08 -2.01 -14.28
C ASN A 59 -11.07 -3.05 -13.15
N LEU A 60 -10.00 -3.09 -12.37
CA LEU A 60 -9.77 -4.08 -11.32
C LEU A 60 -10.94 -4.15 -10.32
N TRP A 61 -11.40 -3.00 -9.86
CA TRP A 61 -12.42 -2.88 -8.82
C TRP A 61 -13.79 -3.36 -9.31
N ALA A 62 -14.15 -2.94 -10.53
CA ALA A 62 -15.38 -3.36 -11.19
C ALA A 62 -15.38 -4.85 -11.58
N VAL A 63 -14.24 -5.39 -12.00
CA VAL A 63 -14.07 -6.83 -12.26
C VAL A 63 -14.19 -7.62 -10.96
N ALA A 64 -13.54 -7.20 -9.90
CA ALA A 64 -13.64 -7.83 -8.59
C ALA A 64 -15.09 -7.84 -8.08
N GLN A 65 -15.80 -6.71 -8.19
CA GLN A 65 -17.22 -6.60 -7.85
C GLN A 65 -18.10 -7.56 -8.66
N TYR A 66 -17.81 -7.70 -9.95
CA TYR A 66 -18.54 -8.64 -10.81
C TYR A 66 -18.31 -10.10 -10.35
N VAL A 67 -17.06 -10.48 -10.04
CA VAL A 67 -16.76 -11.83 -9.55
C VAL A 67 -17.48 -12.09 -8.23
N GLU A 68 -17.39 -11.17 -7.28
CA GLU A 68 -18.04 -11.28 -5.97
C GLU A 68 -19.55 -11.45 -6.10
N SER A 69 -20.20 -10.62 -6.94
CA SER A 69 -21.65 -10.64 -7.12
C SER A 69 -22.17 -11.86 -7.89
N ARG A 70 -21.35 -12.48 -8.77
CA ARG A 70 -21.78 -13.56 -9.67
C ARG A 70 -21.18 -14.93 -9.35
N ARG A 71 -20.06 -14.97 -8.63
CA ARG A 71 -19.27 -16.17 -8.35
C ARG A 71 -18.89 -16.29 -6.88
N PHE A 72 -19.41 -15.42 -6.02
CA PHE A 72 -19.14 -15.32 -4.60
C PHE A 72 -17.72 -14.81 -4.23
N ARG A 73 -17.61 -14.18 -3.11
CA ARG A 73 -16.36 -13.64 -2.52
C ARG A 73 -15.25 -14.69 -2.47
N ALA A 74 -15.54 -15.91 -2.06
CA ALA A 74 -14.56 -17.00 -1.96
C ALA A 74 -13.85 -17.30 -3.30
N THR A 75 -14.55 -17.13 -4.43
CA THR A 75 -13.93 -17.29 -5.76
C THR A 75 -12.93 -16.18 -6.03
N LEU A 76 -13.28 -14.93 -5.75
CA LEU A 76 -12.38 -13.79 -5.89
C LEU A 76 -11.14 -13.97 -5.01
N GLU A 77 -11.32 -14.29 -3.75
CA GLU A 77 -10.23 -14.52 -2.81
C GLU A 77 -9.28 -15.63 -3.25
N LYS A 78 -9.82 -16.74 -3.73
CA LYS A 78 -9.01 -17.84 -4.27
C LYS A 78 -8.13 -17.38 -5.44
N ILE A 79 -8.71 -16.66 -6.40
CA ILE A 79 -7.97 -16.16 -7.57
C ILE A 79 -6.85 -15.22 -7.14
N VAL A 80 -7.17 -14.27 -6.27
CA VAL A 80 -6.22 -13.26 -5.82
C VAL A 80 -5.10 -13.88 -4.96
N ARG A 81 -5.43 -14.75 -4.01
CA ARG A 81 -4.41 -15.47 -3.23
C ARG A 81 -3.49 -16.30 -4.11
N GLN A 82 -4.02 -16.95 -5.15
CA GLN A 82 -3.19 -17.67 -6.13
C GLN A 82 -2.27 -16.74 -6.91
N ALA A 83 -2.72 -15.54 -7.29
CA ALA A 83 -1.91 -14.56 -7.99
C ALA A 83 -0.70 -14.09 -7.16
N PHE A 84 -0.82 -14.06 -5.83
CA PHE A 84 0.24 -13.65 -4.90
C PHE A 84 0.88 -14.83 -4.13
N ALA A 85 0.63 -16.06 -4.53
CA ALA A 85 1.17 -17.25 -3.83
C ALA A 85 2.69 -17.41 -3.99
N ALA A 86 3.27 -16.90 -5.07
CA ALA A 86 4.71 -16.92 -5.26
C ALA A 86 5.41 -15.99 -4.25
N PRO A 87 6.44 -16.48 -3.53
CA PRO A 87 7.17 -15.62 -2.60
C PRO A 87 7.84 -14.46 -3.34
N ALA A 88 7.80 -13.27 -2.73
CA ALA A 88 8.56 -12.13 -3.21
C ALA A 88 10.05 -12.37 -2.98
N GLY A 89 10.86 -12.10 -4.00
CA GLY A 89 12.33 -12.09 -3.89
C GLY A 89 12.86 -10.77 -3.31
N PRO A 90 14.20 -10.63 -3.22
CA PRO A 90 14.83 -9.42 -2.74
C PRO A 90 14.34 -8.18 -3.51
N ASN A 91 14.06 -7.11 -2.78
CA ASN A 91 13.59 -5.84 -3.32
C ASN A 91 14.37 -4.68 -2.66
N PRO A 92 15.13 -3.90 -3.44
CA PRO A 92 16.03 -2.89 -2.86
C PRO A 92 15.31 -1.84 -1.98
N VAL A 93 14.07 -1.48 -2.32
CA VAL A 93 13.28 -0.52 -1.53
C VAL A 93 12.78 -1.18 -0.25
N PHE A 94 12.25 -2.41 -0.32
CA PHE A 94 11.80 -3.13 0.87
C PHE A 94 12.97 -3.43 1.82
N ASP A 95 14.12 -3.86 1.28
CA ASP A 95 15.33 -4.15 2.07
C ASP A 95 15.89 -2.90 2.74
N TRP A 96 15.85 -1.75 2.06
CA TRP A 96 16.23 -0.46 2.64
C TRP A 96 15.29 -0.07 3.79
N LEU A 97 13.98 -0.13 3.60
CA LEU A 97 12.99 0.19 4.63
C LEU A 97 13.07 -0.77 5.82
N ALA A 98 13.31 -2.05 5.57
CA ALA A 98 13.46 -3.05 6.61
C ALA A 98 14.70 -2.83 7.48
N ARG A 99 15.80 -2.32 6.93
CA ARG A 99 16.97 -1.91 7.70
C ARG A 99 16.78 -0.58 8.42
N LEU A 100 16.13 0.38 7.75
CA LEU A 100 15.93 1.73 8.28
C LEU A 100 14.92 1.76 9.43
N ARG A 101 13.84 0.95 9.35
CA ARG A 101 12.75 0.94 10.33
C ARG A 101 12.13 2.33 10.57
N PRO A 102 11.62 3.03 9.54
CA PRO A 102 10.96 4.31 9.76
C PRO A 102 9.74 4.13 10.68
N PRO A 103 9.26 5.18 11.36
CA PRO A 103 8.15 5.07 12.31
C PRO A 103 6.89 4.42 11.74
N MET A 104 6.65 4.61 10.44
CA MET A 104 5.55 3.96 9.71
C MET A 104 5.91 3.83 8.22
N VAL A 105 5.45 2.74 7.61
CA VAL A 105 5.39 2.54 6.16
C VAL A 105 3.95 2.20 5.80
N VAL A 106 3.38 2.90 4.83
CA VAL A 106 2.10 2.53 4.20
C VAL A 106 2.40 1.71 2.97
N ASP A 107 1.86 0.50 2.89
CA ASP A 107 2.01 -0.40 1.74
C ASP A 107 0.61 -0.79 1.26
N VAL A 108 0.20 -0.23 0.12
CA VAL A 108 -1.16 -0.37 -0.39
C VAL A 108 -1.34 -1.55 -1.35
N TRP A 109 -0.29 -2.34 -1.58
CA TRP A 109 -0.41 -3.49 -2.45
C TRP A 109 -0.65 -4.78 -1.67
N TYR A 110 -1.13 -5.81 -2.34
CA TYR A 110 -1.64 -7.03 -1.73
C TYR A 110 -0.56 -8.07 -1.40
N ASP A 111 0.67 -7.90 -1.88
CA ASP A 111 1.77 -8.83 -1.61
C ASP A 111 2.33 -8.70 -0.19
N GLY A 112 3.08 -9.70 0.24
CA GLY A 112 3.75 -9.76 1.55
C GLY A 112 5.23 -9.39 1.52
N GLY A 113 5.74 -8.80 0.42
CA GLY A 113 7.18 -8.58 0.20
C GLY A 113 7.83 -7.70 1.27
N LEU A 114 7.20 -6.60 1.64
CA LEU A 114 7.71 -5.72 2.69
C LEU A 114 7.76 -6.42 4.06
N ILE A 115 6.72 -7.19 4.42
CA ILE A 115 6.68 -7.96 5.67
C ILE A 115 7.81 -9.02 5.69
N ALA A 116 8.03 -9.68 4.55
CA ALA A 116 9.10 -10.66 4.40
C ALA A 116 10.50 -10.02 4.56
N ALA A 117 10.72 -8.84 3.96
CA ALA A 117 11.97 -8.09 4.10
C ALA A 117 12.23 -7.68 5.56
N TYR A 118 11.19 -7.20 6.26
CA TYR A 118 11.30 -6.85 7.68
C TYR A 118 11.65 -8.06 8.56
N ARG A 119 11.09 -9.23 8.26
CA ARG A 119 11.46 -10.47 8.97
C ARG A 119 12.89 -10.89 8.70
N ALA A 120 13.32 -10.82 7.45
CA ALA A 120 14.68 -11.16 7.06
C ALA A 120 15.73 -10.25 7.73
N ALA A 121 15.41 -8.97 7.97
CA ALA A 121 16.25 -8.03 8.68
C ALA A 121 16.34 -8.28 10.20
N GLY A 122 15.51 -9.16 10.77
CA GLY A 122 15.52 -9.51 12.21
C GLY A 122 14.81 -8.49 13.11
N GLY A 123 15.03 -8.55 14.43
CA GLY A 123 14.46 -7.60 15.40
C GLY A 123 12.96 -7.76 15.60
N SER A 124 12.48 -8.94 15.99
CA SER A 124 11.06 -9.27 16.08
C SER A 124 10.26 -8.50 17.15
N ALA A 125 10.93 -7.87 18.11
CA ALA A 125 10.27 -7.08 19.15
C ALA A 125 9.98 -5.62 18.75
N ASP A 126 10.56 -5.16 17.64
CA ASP A 126 10.63 -3.72 17.31
C ASP A 126 9.61 -3.27 16.27
N TRP A 127 8.77 -4.19 15.78
CA TRP A 127 7.81 -3.86 14.74
C TRP A 127 6.63 -4.83 14.71
N GLY A 128 5.60 -4.36 14.06
CA GLY A 128 4.44 -5.16 13.70
C GLY A 128 3.73 -4.56 12.50
N TRP A 129 2.59 -5.11 12.16
CA TRP A 129 1.84 -4.62 11.02
C TRP A 129 0.35 -4.64 11.29
N VAL A 130 -0.35 -3.74 10.60
CA VAL A 130 -1.80 -3.59 10.67
C VAL A 130 -2.35 -3.65 9.26
N GLN A 131 -3.43 -4.38 9.07
CA GLN A 131 -4.16 -4.41 7.81
C GLN A 131 -5.58 -3.88 7.95
N GLY A 132 -6.09 -3.23 6.89
CA GLY A 132 -7.51 -3.10 6.65
C GLY A 132 -8.12 -4.45 6.31
N VAL A 133 -9.39 -4.62 6.60
CA VAL A 133 -10.12 -5.86 6.31
C VAL A 133 -11.39 -5.56 5.52
N SER A 134 -11.76 -6.45 4.61
CA SER A 134 -13.09 -6.46 4.02
C SER A 134 -14.06 -7.02 5.05
N ARG A 135 -15.17 -6.33 5.29
CA ARG A 135 -16.17 -6.71 6.29
C ARG A 135 -17.10 -7.81 5.78
N ASN A 136 -16.50 -8.95 5.42
CA ASN A 136 -17.21 -10.13 4.94
C ASN A 136 -16.99 -11.33 5.88
N GLY A 137 -18.06 -12.05 6.20
CA GLY A 137 -17.98 -13.28 6.99
C GLY A 137 -17.44 -13.03 8.40
N GLU A 138 -16.34 -13.68 8.76
CA GLU A 138 -15.72 -13.54 10.10
C GLU A 138 -15.13 -12.14 10.40
N TRP A 139 -15.08 -11.24 9.40
CA TRP A 139 -14.53 -9.89 9.50
C TRP A 139 -15.59 -8.79 9.65
N ASP A 140 -16.86 -9.16 9.72
CA ASP A 140 -18.01 -8.25 9.60
C ASP A 140 -18.02 -7.11 10.66
N GLU A 141 -17.52 -7.36 11.85
CA GLU A 141 -17.55 -6.38 12.95
C GLU A 141 -16.22 -5.61 13.13
N ILE A 142 -15.23 -5.79 12.26
CA ILE A 142 -13.93 -5.16 12.44
C ILE A 142 -13.47 -4.41 11.17
N TRP A 143 -12.68 -3.35 11.38
CA TRP A 143 -12.13 -2.52 10.31
C TRP A 143 -10.67 -2.82 10.02
N PHE A 144 -9.95 -3.35 11.02
CA PHE A 144 -8.53 -3.67 10.89
C PHE A 144 -8.14 -4.77 11.87
N ARG A 145 -7.03 -5.44 11.57
CA ARG A 145 -6.36 -6.36 12.49
C ARG A 145 -4.88 -6.03 12.59
N SER A 146 -4.35 -6.21 13.80
CA SER A 146 -2.93 -5.96 14.10
C SER A 146 -2.21 -7.27 14.36
N TYR A 147 -0.97 -7.34 13.92
CA TYR A 147 -0.12 -8.52 14.03
C TYR A 147 1.28 -8.10 14.46
N ASP A 148 1.94 -8.96 15.23
CA ASP A 148 3.37 -8.78 15.51
C ASP A 148 4.25 -9.23 14.34
N ALA A 149 5.56 -9.13 14.52
CA ALA A 149 6.56 -9.51 13.51
C ALA A 149 6.48 -10.98 13.06
N THR A 150 5.97 -11.86 13.91
CA THR A 150 5.76 -13.29 13.60
C THR A 150 4.44 -13.55 12.85
N SER A 151 3.62 -12.49 12.67
CA SER A 151 2.23 -12.56 12.22
C SER A 151 1.26 -13.21 13.21
N ALA A 152 1.62 -13.26 14.47
CA ALA A 152 0.64 -13.59 15.49
C ALA A 152 -0.34 -12.42 15.69
N LEU A 153 -1.64 -12.75 15.74
CA LEU A 153 -2.70 -11.78 15.94
C LEU A 153 -2.54 -11.05 17.28
N ARG A 154 -2.72 -9.74 17.26
CA ARG A 154 -2.70 -8.86 18.43
C ARG A 154 -4.08 -8.27 18.69
N PRO A 155 -4.95 -8.94 19.45
CA PRO A 155 -6.33 -8.47 19.68
C PRO A 155 -6.41 -7.08 20.33
N GLY A 156 -5.39 -6.71 21.12
CA GLY A 156 -5.25 -5.38 21.73
C GLY A 156 -4.78 -4.27 20.79
N GLY A 157 -4.62 -4.55 19.49
CA GLY A 157 -4.11 -3.59 18.52
C GLY A 157 -2.59 -3.57 18.42
N ALA A 158 -2.07 -2.59 17.67
CA ALA A 158 -0.64 -2.39 17.49
C ALA A 158 -0.01 -1.90 18.80
N ASP A 159 1.15 -2.45 19.16
CA ASP A 159 1.88 -2.03 20.33
C ASP A 159 2.44 -0.59 20.14
N PRO A 160 2.07 0.36 21.01
CA PRO A 160 2.58 1.73 20.91
C PRO A 160 4.10 1.82 21.09
N ALA A 161 4.72 0.82 21.73
CA ALA A 161 6.16 0.76 21.91
C ALA A 161 6.95 0.34 20.66
N TRP A 162 6.29 -0.17 19.63
CA TRP A 162 6.97 -0.51 18.38
C TRP A 162 7.56 0.73 17.71
N PRO A 163 8.87 0.81 17.50
CA PRO A 163 9.49 1.92 16.76
C PRO A 163 9.01 1.98 15.30
N SER A 164 8.63 0.87 14.69
CA SER A 164 8.19 0.82 13.30
C SER A 164 6.88 0.06 13.12
N LEU A 165 6.01 0.56 12.22
CA LEU A 165 4.72 -0.03 11.89
C LEU A 165 4.55 -0.13 10.38
N ILE A 166 4.19 -1.31 9.87
CA ILE A 166 3.73 -1.47 8.50
C ILE A 166 2.20 -1.35 8.51
N TYR A 167 1.65 -0.45 7.69
CA TYR A 167 0.22 -0.30 7.49
C TYR A 167 -0.18 -0.73 6.09
N LYS A 168 -1.00 -1.76 5.99
CA LYS A 168 -1.57 -2.29 4.74
C LYS A 168 -3.06 -1.97 4.67
N PRO A 169 -3.45 -0.76 4.26
CA PRO A 169 -4.85 -0.32 4.29
C PRO A 169 -5.77 -1.16 3.41
N HIS A 170 -5.25 -1.72 2.33
CA HIS A 170 -6.02 -2.59 1.43
C HIS A 170 -5.93 -4.07 1.80
N GLY A 171 -5.23 -4.41 2.88
CA GLY A 171 -5.07 -5.79 3.34
C GLY A 171 -3.92 -6.54 2.68
N LEU A 172 -3.92 -7.85 2.87
CA LEU A 172 -2.89 -8.79 2.42
C LEU A 172 -3.54 -10.02 1.77
N ALA A 173 -3.07 -10.44 0.61
CA ALA A 173 -3.57 -11.61 -0.09
C ALA A 173 -2.86 -12.91 0.34
N ALA A 174 -2.98 -13.26 1.62
CA ALA A 174 -2.40 -14.49 2.19
C ALA A 174 -3.46 -15.32 2.91
N GLU A 175 -3.12 -16.55 3.29
CA GLU A 175 -4.00 -17.39 4.12
C GLU A 175 -4.22 -16.75 5.50
N GLY A 176 -5.44 -16.83 6.01
CA GLY A 176 -5.82 -16.28 7.32
C GLY A 176 -5.83 -14.75 7.38
N THR A 177 -5.77 -14.06 6.23
CA THR A 177 -5.84 -12.59 6.12
C THR A 177 -7.00 -12.16 5.24
N SER A 178 -7.35 -10.88 5.26
CA SER A 178 -8.39 -10.27 4.44
C SER A 178 -7.82 -9.15 3.56
N PHE A 179 -8.56 -8.71 2.56
CA PHE A 179 -8.18 -7.60 1.70
C PHE A 179 -9.40 -6.93 1.06
N LEU A 180 -9.29 -5.63 0.80
CA LEU A 180 -10.29 -4.83 0.09
C LEU A 180 -10.01 -4.92 -1.41
N MET A 181 -11.00 -5.26 -2.22
CA MET A 181 -10.79 -5.34 -3.67
C MET A 181 -12.03 -4.98 -4.49
N SER A 182 -13.25 -5.24 -4.03
CA SER A 182 -14.45 -4.90 -4.78
C SER A 182 -14.86 -3.44 -4.57
N ASP A 183 -15.64 -2.89 -5.50
CA ASP A 183 -16.22 -1.55 -5.33
C ASP A 183 -17.00 -1.45 -4.01
N SER A 184 -17.72 -2.52 -3.60
CA SER A 184 -18.45 -2.53 -2.34
C SER A 184 -17.54 -2.46 -1.10
N ASP A 185 -16.41 -3.16 -1.10
CA ASP A 185 -15.42 -3.07 -0.01
C ASP A 185 -14.98 -1.61 0.21
N TYR A 186 -14.64 -0.92 -0.88
CA TYR A 186 -14.14 0.46 -0.82
C TYR A 186 -15.24 1.45 -0.44
N VAL A 187 -16.44 1.29 -1.00
CA VAL A 187 -17.58 2.14 -0.66
C VAL A 187 -17.90 2.03 0.83
N GLU A 188 -17.90 0.82 1.38
CA GLU A 188 -18.15 0.60 2.81
C GLU A 188 -17.11 1.30 3.68
N VAL A 189 -15.81 1.08 3.44
CA VAL A 189 -14.75 1.73 4.21
C VAL A 189 -14.78 3.25 4.07
N LEU A 190 -15.00 3.78 2.85
CA LEU A 190 -15.01 5.22 2.63
C LEU A 190 -16.24 5.91 3.22
N THR A 191 -17.39 5.23 3.26
CA THR A 191 -18.60 5.75 3.89
C THR A 191 -18.45 5.86 5.40
N GLU A 192 -17.80 4.89 6.02
CA GLU A 192 -17.65 4.81 7.47
C GLU A 192 -16.41 5.55 8.00
N ILE A 193 -15.51 5.99 7.12
CA ILE A 193 -14.20 6.53 7.53
C ILE A 193 -14.30 7.80 8.40
N ASP A 194 -15.37 8.56 8.25
CA ASP A 194 -15.62 9.77 9.03
C ASP A 194 -16.49 9.49 10.29
N ILE A 195 -17.14 8.33 10.37
CA ILE A 195 -18.07 7.96 11.45
C ILE A 195 -17.40 7.06 12.48
N GLN A 196 -16.78 5.97 12.04
CA GLN A 196 -16.23 4.91 12.90
C GLN A 196 -14.70 4.88 12.94
N SER A 197 -14.02 5.82 12.30
CA SER A 197 -12.56 5.90 12.26
C SER A 197 -11.88 4.56 11.90
N PRO A 198 -12.12 4.00 10.70
CA PRO A 198 -11.51 2.73 10.28
C PRO A 198 -9.99 2.81 10.16
N ILE A 199 -9.40 3.98 10.35
CA ILE A 199 -7.94 4.16 10.41
C ILE A 199 -7.48 3.93 11.85
N PRO A 200 -6.60 2.94 12.10
CA PRO A 200 -6.13 2.61 13.44
C PRO A 200 -5.46 3.80 14.16
N ASP A 201 -5.67 3.93 15.47
CA ASP A 201 -5.07 4.99 16.29
C ASP A 201 -3.54 5.02 16.18
N ALA A 202 -2.91 3.85 16.11
CA ALA A 202 -1.47 3.72 15.91
C ALA A 202 -0.98 4.32 14.59
N VAL A 203 -1.81 4.29 13.53
CA VAL A 203 -1.55 4.93 12.23
C VAL A 203 -1.78 6.44 12.34
N GLN A 204 -2.88 6.85 12.98
CA GLN A 204 -3.20 8.26 13.18
C GLN A 204 -2.09 8.98 13.97
N ALA A 205 -1.60 8.37 15.05
CA ALA A 205 -0.51 8.92 15.85
C ALA A 205 0.79 9.06 15.04
N ARG A 206 1.11 8.09 14.17
CA ARG A 206 2.36 8.09 13.41
C ARG A 206 2.34 8.98 12.17
N ARG A 207 1.18 9.30 11.60
CA ARG A 207 1.09 10.24 10.46
C ARG A 207 1.07 11.70 10.89
N GLY A 208 0.70 11.98 12.14
CA GLY A 208 0.60 13.35 12.67
C GLY A 208 1.93 14.11 12.51
N GLY A 209 1.88 15.30 11.91
CA GLY A 209 3.04 16.17 11.70
C GLY A 209 4.04 15.68 10.64
N ARG A 210 3.80 14.56 9.94
CA ARG A 210 4.68 14.01 8.91
C ARG A 210 4.09 14.20 7.52
N GLY A 211 4.98 14.42 6.53
CA GLY A 211 4.60 14.31 5.11
C GLY A 211 4.65 12.86 4.62
N PHE A 212 4.37 12.67 3.33
CA PHE A 212 4.43 11.36 2.68
C PHE A 212 5.37 11.38 1.48
N LEU A 213 6.13 10.30 1.29
CA LEU A 213 6.86 10.01 0.07
C LEU A 213 6.15 8.87 -0.68
N PHE A 214 5.47 9.21 -1.78
CA PHE A 214 4.76 8.25 -2.63
C PHE A 214 5.73 7.63 -3.64
N LEU A 215 5.86 6.31 -3.61
CA LEU A 215 6.70 5.52 -4.50
C LEU A 215 5.86 4.45 -5.21
N GLY A 216 5.98 4.35 -6.52
CA GLY A 216 5.29 3.32 -7.30
C GLY A 216 3.76 3.43 -7.33
N CYS A 217 3.24 4.62 -7.05
CA CYS A 217 1.82 4.94 -7.10
C CYS A 217 1.45 5.65 -8.40
N ARG A 218 0.24 5.34 -8.90
CA ARG A 218 -0.50 6.19 -9.84
C ARG A 218 -1.80 6.60 -9.17
N PHE A 219 -2.28 7.78 -9.51
CA PHE A 219 -3.51 8.35 -8.96
C PHE A 219 -4.56 8.60 -10.04
N ASP A 220 -4.52 7.80 -11.09
CA ASP A 220 -5.44 7.83 -12.23
C ASP A 220 -6.84 7.32 -11.87
N ASP A 221 -6.94 6.36 -10.95
CA ASP A 221 -8.21 5.85 -10.44
C ASP A 221 -8.77 6.68 -9.27
N GLN A 222 -10.10 6.85 -9.24
CA GLN A 222 -10.78 7.62 -8.20
C GLN A 222 -10.66 6.99 -6.81
N MET A 223 -10.74 5.66 -6.73
CA MET A 223 -10.67 4.95 -5.45
C MET A 223 -9.28 5.13 -4.81
N LEU A 224 -8.22 5.01 -5.62
CA LEU A 224 -6.85 5.22 -5.16
C LEU A 224 -6.64 6.66 -4.64
N ARG A 225 -7.15 7.67 -5.36
CA ARG A 225 -7.09 9.08 -4.91
C ARG A 225 -7.84 9.29 -3.60
N THR A 226 -9.06 8.75 -3.51
CA THR A 226 -9.89 8.92 -2.32
C THR A 226 -9.24 8.26 -1.10
N PHE A 227 -8.70 7.06 -1.26
CA PHE A 227 -8.00 6.37 -0.19
C PHE A 227 -6.73 7.10 0.26
N ALA A 228 -5.90 7.53 -0.69
CA ALA A 228 -4.69 8.31 -0.39
C ALA A 228 -5.03 9.62 0.34
N ARG A 229 -6.09 10.32 -0.09
CA ARG A 229 -6.59 11.54 0.57
C ARG A 229 -6.98 11.27 2.03
N GLN A 230 -7.66 10.17 2.31
CA GLN A 230 -8.04 9.81 3.67
C GLN A 230 -6.83 9.43 4.55
N ILE A 231 -5.87 8.70 4.01
CA ILE A 231 -4.66 8.32 4.75
C ILE A 231 -3.81 9.57 5.05
N THR A 232 -3.72 10.52 4.13
CA THR A 232 -2.95 11.77 4.31
C THR A 232 -3.70 12.85 5.11
N LYS A 233 -5.01 12.69 5.31
CA LYS A 233 -5.82 13.63 6.10
C LYS A 233 -5.24 13.83 7.50
N ARG A 234 -5.08 15.06 7.94
CA ARG A 234 -4.48 15.42 9.24
C ARG A 234 -3.01 15.01 9.41
N SER A 235 -2.29 14.78 8.33
CA SER A 235 -0.84 14.63 8.32
C SER A 235 -0.14 16.01 8.29
N GLY A 236 1.19 16.02 8.29
CA GLY A 236 1.97 17.22 7.97
C GLY A 236 1.94 17.53 6.48
N GLY A 237 2.54 18.64 6.09
CA GLY A 237 2.76 19.00 4.69
C GLY A 237 4.06 18.44 4.13
N GLY A 238 4.44 18.91 2.92
CA GLY A 238 5.71 18.54 2.29
C GLY A 238 5.69 17.17 1.63
N HIS A 239 4.52 16.77 1.12
CA HIS A 239 4.38 15.52 0.38
C HIS A 239 5.18 15.54 -0.92
N VAL A 240 5.78 14.40 -1.26
CA VAL A 240 6.57 14.19 -2.48
C VAL A 240 6.09 12.91 -3.17
N ALA A 241 6.01 12.91 -4.50
CA ALA A 241 5.67 11.72 -5.27
C ALA A 241 6.65 11.51 -6.43
N VAL A 242 7.18 10.30 -6.57
CA VAL A 242 7.98 9.87 -7.71
C VAL A 242 7.03 9.25 -8.73
N ILE A 243 6.74 10.00 -9.81
CA ILE A 243 5.79 9.61 -10.86
C ILE A 243 6.37 10.01 -12.21
N GLU A 244 6.79 9.02 -13.01
CA GLU A 244 7.33 9.22 -14.35
C GLU A 244 6.22 9.45 -15.38
N GLY A 245 6.53 10.28 -16.37
CA GLY A 245 5.73 10.45 -17.59
C GLY A 245 4.47 11.33 -17.39
N PRO A 246 3.59 11.38 -18.39
CA PRO A 246 2.44 12.26 -18.38
C PRO A 246 1.43 11.89 -17.30
N LEU A 247 0.87 12.89 -16.65
CA LEU A 247 -0.24 12.75 -15.71
C LEU A 247 -1.57 12.87 -16.43
N THR A 248 -2.56 12.12 -15.98
CA THR A 248 -3.94 12.43 -16.34
C THR A 248 -4.34 13.76 -15.70
N ARG A 249 -5.40 14.41 -16.25
CA ARG A 249 -5.93 15.65 -15.67
C ARG A 249 -6.28 15.48 -14.19
N MET A 250 -6.88 14.32 -13.83
CA MET A 250 -7.33 14.08 -12.45
C MET A 250 -6.17 13.79 -11.50
N GLU A 251 -5.10 13.17 -11.96
CA GLU A 251 -3.86 13.05 -11.18
C GLU A 251 -3.27 14.41 -10.89
N GLY A 252 -3.15 15.28 -11.92
CA GLY A 252 -2.61 16.63 -11.73
C GLY A 252 -3.39 17.44 -10.71
N LEU A 253 -4.72 17.46 -10.81
CA LEU A 253 -5.59 18.14 -9.83
C LEU A 253 -5.44 17.55 -8.42
N PHE A 254 -5.32 16.24 -8.29
CA PHE A 254 -5.13 15.58 -7.00
C PHE A 254 -3.79 15.96 -6.34
N LEU A 255 -2.70 15.97 -7.11
CA LEU A 255 -1.38 16.38 -6.60
C LEU A 255 -1.39 17.84 -6.15
N GLU A 256 -2.01 18.72 -6.94
CA GLU A 256 -2.16 20.14 -6.61
C GLU A 256 -3.00 20.36 -5.35
N GLU A 257 -4.16 19.70 -5.24
CA GLU A 257 -5.05 19.77 -4.07
C GLU A 257 -4.37 19.40 -2.77
N LEU A 258 -3.53 18.38 -2.79
CA LEU A 258 -2.81 17.91 -1.60
C LEU A 258 -1.44 18.55 -1.42
N GLY A 259 -1.03 19.47 -2.28
CA GLY A 259 0.29 20.09 -2.24
C GLY A 259 1.44 19.06 -2.39
N ILE A 260 1.24 18.05 -3.24
CA ILE A 260 2.23 17.01 -3.47
C ILE A 260 3.23 17.49 -4.53
N THR A 261 4.51 17.60 -4.18
CA THR A 261 5.58 17.87 -5.14
C THR A 261 5.86 16.63 -5.98
N ARG A 262 5.61 16.70 -7.28
CA ARG A 262 5.95 15.63 -8.21
C ARG A 262 7.41 15.70 -8.61
N LEU A 263 8.08 14.54 -8.59
CA LEU A 263 9.39 14.32 -9.20
C LEU A 263 9.17 13.45 -10.45
N ASP A 264 9.44 14.00 -11.63
CA ASP A 264 9.31 13.28 -12.91
C ASP A 264 10.52 12.38 -13.12
N LEU A 265 10.58 11.28 -12.40
CA LEU A 265 11.66 10.31 -12.39
C LEU A 265 11.10 8.89 -12.48
N PRO A 266 11.82 7.98 -13.15
CA PRO A 266 11.50 6.56 -13.08
C PRO A 266 11.76 6.02 -11.67
N LEU A 267 11.02 5.02 -11.28
CA LEU A 267 11.19 4.40 -9.95
C LEU A 267 12.59 3.76 -9.77
N SER A 268 13.26 3.38 -10.86
CA SER A 268 14.66 2.94 -10.86
C SER A 268 15.65 4.01 -10.35
N ALA A 269 15.30 5.29 -10.44
CA ALA A 269 16.12 6.37 -9.88
C ALA A 269 16.18 6.30 -8.34
N VAL A 270 15.11 5.81 -7.70
CA VAL A 270 15.11 5.54 -6.24
C VAL A 270 16.16 4.48 -5.91
N VAL A 271 16.12 3.36 -6.65
CA VAL A 271 17.09 2.25 -6.46
C VAL A 271 18.53 2.71 -6.64
N ALA A 272 18.79 3.52 -7.67
CA ALA A 272 20.13 4.06 -7.93
C ALA A 272 20.62 4.91 -6.75
N GLN A 273 19.79 5.79 -6.22
CA GLN A 273 20.17 6.63 -5.08
C GLN A 273 20.37 5.84 -3.78
N LEU A 274 19.56 4.78 -3.56
CA LEU A 274 19.75 3.91 -2.40
C LEU A 274 21.07 3.13 -2.50
N ALA A 275 21.49 2.72 -3.69
CA ALA A 275 22.78 2.07 -3.92
C ALA A 275 23.97 3.04 -3.68
N GLU A 276 23.86 4.29 -4.16
CA GLU A 276 24.86 5.33 -3.89
C GLU A 276 25.04 5.64 -2.40
N ALA A 277 23.95 5.65 -1.64
CA ALA A 277 24.00 5.93 -0.20
C ALA A 277 24.56 4.76 0.64
N ALA A 278 24.60 3.55 0.06
CA ALA A 278 25.13 2.35 0.73
C ALA A 278 26.62 2.07 0.42
N ALA A 279 27.20 2.76 -0.57
CA ALA A 279 28.60 2.66 -0.99
C ALA A 279 29.50 3.60 -0.17
#